data_b5fd74550e444acb3ab8cfd6ebb9f22b
#
_entry.id   b5fd74550e444acb3ab8cfd6ebb9f22b
#
_cell.length_a   1.000
_cell.length_b   1.000
_cell.length_c   1.000
_cell.angle_alpha   90.00
_cell.angle_beta   90.00
_cell.angle_gamma   90.00
#
_symmetry.space_group_name_H-M   'P 1'
#
loop_
_entity.id
_entity.type
_entity.pdbx_description
1 polymer ?
#
loop_
_entity_poly.entity_id
_entity_poly.type
_entity_poly.pdbx_seq_one_letter_code
_entity_poly.pdbx_strand_id
1 'polypeptide(L)'
;MRNLKSAVVTAALFFFAACGGGSAPGPARIVLNSDKPRPTIEVVDVPAAQLTALQGTESREAWTAVLKVSVGPDQPATIGTYQIDNGRIVFTPMFPLDPGRQYHVTFTTPGAAPLTSIVSLPARSTTPTTMVAEVYPTAEVVPENQLRLYIHFNAPMGSKGGLSYVHLFAEDGAEVADPFLPLDAEFFNDDRTRYTVFFDPGRQKRGIAPIADMGRSLTEGKSYTLVVDAEWRDGNGLPLTQQFKRTFKVGPPDEHPLDPRTWKIAPPASGTRAALTVAFPEPLDHGLLLRALGVLSPDGKPLPGTVTVGTHELTWSFTPQSPWTAGAYNIVAFAMLEDLAGNRIGRAFEVDQFDRTDKSAEPEKTLIPFLISSSSQEKRERK
;
A
#
# COMPACT_ATOMS: atom_id res chain seq x y z
N MET A 1 33.16 -4.44 30.98
CA MET A 1 33.74 -3.12 30.88
C MET A 1 34.36 -2.91 29.51
N ARG A 2 33.67 -2.23 28.59
CA ARG A 2 34.27 -1.56 27.42
C ARG A 2 33.18 -0.62 26.83
N ASN A 3 33.48 0.68 27.00
CA ASN A 3 32.60 1.78 26.60
C ASN A 3 32.46 1.87 25.06
N LEU A 4 31.24 1.92 24.57
CA LEU A 4 30.95 2.42 23.23
C LEU A 4 30.59 3.90 23.34
N LYS A 5 31.42 4.74 22.74
CA LYS A 5 31.22 6.18 22.66
C LYS A 5 30.20 6.47 21.55
N SER A 6 29.06 7.05 21.93
CA SER A 6 28.09 7.67 21.04
C SER A 6 28.70 8.95 20.45
N ALA A 7 28.77 9.03 19.13
CA ALA A 7 29.12 10.26 18.42
C ALA A 7 27.83 11.05 18.18
N VAL A 8 27.67 12.14 18.92
CA VAL A 8 26.61 13.14 18.66
C VAL A 8 27.10 14.05 17.54
N VAL A 9 26.42 14.00 16.38
CA VAL A 9 26.61 14.98 15.31
C VAL A 9 25.72 16.18 15.61
N THR A 10 26.36 17.26 16.06
CA THR A 10 25.68 18.55 16.29
C THR A 10 25.53 19.26 14.93
N ALA A 11 24.31 19.38 14.42
CA ALA A 11 23.99 20.21 13.28
C ALA A 11 23.92 21.67 13.75
N ALA A 12 24.89 22.46 13.34
CA ALA A 12 24.87 23.92 13.55
C ALA A 12 23.96 24.57 12.50
N LEU A 13 22.81 25.08 12.93
CA LEU A 13 21.97 25.98 12.14
C LEU A 13 22.66 27.37 12.09
N PHE A 14 23.18 27.72 10.93
CA PHE A 14 23.53 29.11 10.63
C PHE A 14 22.32 29.81 10.00
N PHE A 15 21.69 30.72 10.75
CA PHE A 15 20.81 31.72 10.18
C PHE A 15 21.68 32.78 9.49
N PHE A 16 21.60 32.85 8.17
CA PHE A 16 22.09 34.00 7.42
C PHE A 16 20.90 34.88 7.00
N ALA A 17 20.95 36.10 7.47
CA ALA A 17 20.01 37.15 7.09
C ALA A 17 20.15 37.44 5.60
N ALA A 18 19.01 37.56 4.91
CA ALA A 18 18.90 37.92 3.52
C ALA A 18 19.37 39.37 3.29
N CYS A 19 20.52 39.51 2.63
CA CYS A 19 20.82 40.69 1.83
C CYS A 19 20.86 40.25 0.36
N GLY A 20 20.00 40.87 -0.48
CA GLY A 20 19.91 40.59 -1.90
C GLY A 20 21.21 40.98 -2.64
N GLY A 21 22.01 39.96 -2.91
CA GLY A 21 23.13 39.99 -3.84
C GLY A 21 23.02 38.75 -4.70
N GLY A 22 22.68 38.89 -5.98
CA GLY A 22 22.69 37.81 -6.94
C GLY A 22 24.09 37.19 -6.99
N SER A 23 24.27 36.01 -6.37
CA SER A 23 25.48 35.22 -6.54
C SER A 23 25.65 34.93 -8.03
N ALA A 24 26.83 35.22 -8.59
CA ALA A 24 27.17 34.80 -9.94
C ALA A 24 26.91 33.28 -10.02
N PRO A 25 26.27 32.79 -11.09
CA PRO A 25 26.07 31.35 -11.26
C PRO A 25 27.41 30.63 -11.19
N GLY A 26 27.45 29.56 -10.39
CA GLY A 26 28.65 28.70 -10.32
C GLY A 26 28.95 28.08 -11.68
N PRO A 27 30.10 27.41 -11.85
CA PRO A 27 30.42 26.72 -13.10
C PRO A 27 29.35 25.67 -13.43
N ALA A 28 29.05 25.51 -14.71
CA ALA A 28 28.07 24.52 -15.16
C ALA A 28 28.42 23.13 -14.61
N ARG A 29 27.40 22.37 -14.23
CA ARG A 29 27.53 21.02 -13.63
C ARG A 29 26.59 20.06 -14.30
N ILE A 30 27.03 18.80 -14.46
CA ILE A 30 26.19 17.69 -14.92
C ILE A 30 25.65 16.98 -13.70
N VAL A 31 24.34 16.79 -13.63
CA VAL A 31 23.63 16.11 -12.54
C VAL A 31 22.67 15.06 -13.09
N LEU A 32 22.51 13.96 -12.38
CA LEU A 32 21.46 12.98 -12.61
C LEU A 32 20.28 13.30 -11.67
N ASN A 33 19.13 13.62 -12.25
CA ASN A 33 17.91 13.84 -11.50
C ASN A 33 17.08 12.55 -11.46
N SER A 34 17.07 11.89 -10.31
CA SER A 34 16.35 10.63 -10.06
C SER A 34 15.02 10.81 -9.36
N ASP A 35 14.62 12.03 -9.00
CA ASP A 35 13.39 12.30 -8.23
C ASP A 35 12.12 12.20 -9.09
N LYS A 36 12.30 12.11 -10.41
CA LYS A 36 11.19 11.94 -11.36
C LYS A 36 10.96 10.45 -11.65
N PRO A 37 9.74 10.05 -12.02
CA PRO A 37 9.41 8.67 -12.42
C PRO A 37 10.30 8.17 -13.58
N ARG A 38 10.79 9.09 -14.43
CA ARG A 38 11.81 8.86 -15.46
C ARG A 38 13.02 9.74 -15.17
N PRO A 39 14.14 9.16 -14.70
CA PRO A 39 15.36 9.92 -14.44
C PRO A 39 15.84 10.68 -15.65
N THR A 40 16.34 11.90 -15.44
CA THR A 40 16.88 12.79 -16.46
C THR A 40 18.33 13.14 -16.16
N ILE A 41 19.12 13.42 -17.21
CA ILE A 41 20.46 13.97 -17.06
C ILE A 41 20.38 15.46 -17.38
N GLU A 42 20.81 16.28 -16.44
CA GLU A 42 20.64 17.73 -16.51
C GLU A 42 22.00 18.44 -16.46
N VAL A 43 22.16 19.50 -17.24
CA VAL A 43 23.26 20.45 -17.07
C VAL A 43 22.70 21.69 -16.40
N VAL A 44 23.14 21.95 -15.19
CA VAL A 44 22.70 23.05 -14.33
C VAL A 44 23.74 24.16 -14.29
N ASP A 45 23.39 25.35 -13.85
CA ASP A 45 24.25 26.53 -13.73
C ASP A 45 24.89 26.93 -15.09
N VAL A 46 24.17 26.68 -16.19
CA VAL A 46 24.59 27.06 -17.53
C VAL A 46 24.47 28.59 -17.71
N PRO A 47 25.50 29.30 -18.13
CA PRO A 47 25.43 30.73 -18.39
C PRO A 47 24.30 31.09 -19.36
N ALA A 48 23.56 32.16 -19.08
CA ALA A 48 22.41 32.58 -19.88
C ALA A 48 22.77 32.83 -21.37
N ALA A 49 23.94 33.35 -21.65
CA ALA A 49 24.42 33.57 -23.03
C ALA A 49 24.58 32.24 -23.80
N GLN A 50 25.00 31.17 -23.12
CA GLN A 50 25.12 29.83 -23.74
C GLN A 50 23.73 29.22 -23.97
N LEU A 51 22.79 29.36 -23.01
CA LEU A 51 21.42 28.92 -23.21
C LEU A 51 20.75 29.62 -24.38
N THR A 52 20.95 30.94 -24.51
CA THR A 52 20.42 31.72 -25.62
C THR A 52 20.98 31.25 -26.97
N ALA A 53 22.26 30.93 -27.03
CA ALA A 53 22.88 30.40 -28.24
C ALA A 53 22.36 29.02 -28.66
N LEU A 54 21.80 28.27 -27.74
CA LEU A 54 21.19 26.95 -27.97
C LEU A 54 19.70 27.01 -28.28
N GLN A 55 19.06 28.17 -28.11
CA GLN A 55 17.66 28.36 -28.50
C GLN A 55 17.52 28.20 -30.02
N GLY A 56 16.60 27.34 -30.45
CA GLY A 56 16.44 27.05 -31.88
C GLY A 56 17.24 25.84 -32.38
N THR A 57 17.98 25.14 -31.50
CA THR A 57 18.58 23.87 -31.84
C THR A 57 17.49 22.80 -31.97
N GLU A 58 17.21 22.37 -33.21
CA GLU A 58 16.07 21.45 -33.48
C GLU A 58 16.54 20.02 -33.76
N SER A 59 17.73 19.87 -34.40
CA SER A 59 18.20 18.53 -34.80
C SER A 59 18.83 17.78 -33.63
N ARG A 60 18.61 16.47 -33.60
CA ARG A 60 19.20 15.56 -32.61
C ARG A 60 20.74 15.57 -32.71
N GLU A 61 21.25 15.64 -33.92
CA GLU A 61 22.69 15.66 -34.19
C GLU A 61 23.33 16.90 -33.57
N ALA A 62 22.72 18.08 -33.76
CA ALA A 62 23.16 19.32 -33.15
C ALA A 62 23.11 19.25 -31.61
N TRP A 63 22.04 18.73 -31.04
CA TRP A 63 21.96 18.52 -29.59
C TRP A 63 23.02 17.53 -29.08
N THR A 64 23.27 16.42 -29.81
CA THR A 64 24.28 15.44 -29.43
C THR A 64 25.69 16.01 -29.46
N ALA A 65 25.98 16.99 -30.33
CA ALA A 65 27.22 17.70 -30.32
C ALA A 65 27.41 18.60 -29.09
N VAL A 66 26.32 19.11 -28.53
CA VAL A 66 26.31 19.94 -27.33
C VAL A 66 26.30 19.10 -26.05
N LEU A 67 25.40 18.12 -25.97
CA LEU A 67 25.26 17.23 -24.80
C LEU A 67 25.20 15.77 -25.27
N LYS A 68 26.34 15.09 -25.21
CA LYS A 68 26.47 13.68 -25.54
C LYS A 68 26.31 12.86 -24.27
N VAL A 69 25.37 11.92 -24.29
CA VAL A 69 25.19 10.89 -23.24
C VAL A 69 25.45 9.54 -23.88
N SER A 70 26.38 8.74 -23.37
CA SER A 70 26.74 7.43 -23.95
C SER A 70 27.05 6.40 -22.85
N VAL A 71 26.98 5.11 -23.15
CA VAL A 71 27.34 4.03 -22.24
C VAL A 71 28.84 3.78 -22.10
N GLY A 72 29.64 4.54 -22.81
CA GLY A 72 31.13 4.53 -22.79
C GLY A 72 31.67 5.71 -23.53
N PRO A 73 32.98 6.05 -23.35
CA PRO A 73 33.57 7.27 -23.90
C PRO A 73 33.47 7.31 -25.44
N ASP A 74 33.71 6.17 -26.10
CA ASP A 74 33.71 6.06 -27.56
C ASP A 74 32.47 5.42 -28.15
N GLN A 75 31.43 5.27 -27.34
CA GLN A 75 30.17 4.68 -27.78
C GLN A 75 29.22 5.73 -28.39
N PRO A 76 28.29 5.29 -29.28
CA PRO A 76 27.25 6.16 -29.81
C PRO A 76 26.44 6.81 -28.71
N ALA A 77 25.86 7.98 -29.02
CA ALA A 77 25.00 8.68 -28.10
C ALA A 77 23.70 7.90 -27.85
N THR A 78 23.29 7.85 -26.60
CA THR A 78 22.01 7.31 -26.14
C THR A 78 20.86 8.09 -26.80
N ILE A 79 19.80 7.38 -27.20
CA ILE A 79 18.60 7.99 -27.79
C ILE A 79 17.77 8.66 -26.68
N GLY A 80 17.34 9.90 -26.94
CA GLY A 80 16.52 10.68 -26.04
C GLY A 80 16.10 12.02 -26.63
N THR A 81 15.41 12.81 -25.83
CA THR A 81 14.97 14.16 -26.17
C THR A 81 15.75 15.19 -25.35
N TYR A 82 15.93 16.37 -25.92
CA TYR A 82 16.61 17.48 -25.30
C TYR A 82 15.66 18.65 -25.17
N GLN A 83 15.75 19.37 -24.07
CA GLN A 83 14.99 20.62 -23.87
C GLN A 83 15.77 21.56 -22.97
N ILE A 84 15.50 22.86 -23.11
CA ILE A 84 15.92 23.86 -22.14
C ILE A 84 14.73 24.15 -21.24
N ASP A 85 14.89 23.89 -19.95
CA ASP A 85 13.86 24.06 -18.94
C ASP A 85 14.44 24.80 -17.72
N ASN A 86 13.82 25.93 -17.34
CA ASN A 86 14.20 26.71 -16.16
C ASN A 86 15.72 26.99 -16.05
N GLY A 87 16.36 27.35 -17.15
CA GLY A 87 17.81 27.65 -17.16
C GLY A 87 18.72 26.43 -17.11
N ARG A 88 18.21 25.25 -17.39
CA ARG A 88 18.93 23.96 -17.45
C ARG A 88 18.78 23.33 -18.82
N ILE A 89 19.76 22.55 -19.22
CA ILE A 89 19.63 21.65 -20.37
C ILE A 89 19.25 20.29 -19.81
N VAL A 90 18.12 19.75 -20.26
CA VAL A 90 17.57 18.49 -19.78
C VAL A 90 17.59 17.46 -20.90
N PHE A 91 18.26 16.34 -20.67
CA PHE A 91 18.21 15.15 -21.51
C PHE A 91 17.30 14.13 -20.88
N THR A 92 16.25 13.73 -21.59
CA THR A 92 15.33 12.65 -21.20
C THR A 92 15.60 11.43 -22.08
N PRO A 93 16.14 10.32 -21.53
CA PRO A 93 16.38 9.11 -22.30
C PRO A 93 15.08 8.53 -22.86
N MET A 94 15.08 7.98 -24.07
CA MET A 94 13.91 7.28 -24.65
C MET A 94 13.61 5.99 -23.89
N PHE A 95 14.63 5.26 -23.47
CA PHE A 95 14.54 4.07 -22.63
C PHE A 95 15.05 4.39 -21.22
N PRO A 96 14.49 3.75 -20.17
CA PRO A 96 14.99 3.95 -18.80
C PRO A 96 16.50 3.68 -18.70
N LEU A 97 17.18 4.48 -17.89
CA LEU A 97 18.59 4.23 -17.57
C LEU A 97 18.70 2.93 -16.75
N ASP A 98 19.67 2.09 -17.09
CA ASP A 98 19.92 0.84 -16.37
C ASP A 98 20.56 1.13 -14.99
N PRO A 99 20.01 0.65 -13.89
CA PRO A 99 20.63 0.76 -12.57
C PRO A 99 22.01 0.11 -12.53
N GLY A 100 22.98 0.81 -11.93
CA GLY A 100 24.37 0.35 -11.83
C GLY A 100 25.21 0.56 -13.09
N ARG A 101 24.60 0.91 -14.22
CA ARG A 101 25.34 1.22 -15.46
C ARG A 101 25.90 2.63 -15.39
N GLN A 102 27.15 2.79 -15.78
CA GLN A 102 27.77 4.11 -15.94
C GLN A 102 27.40 4.72 -17.29
N TYR A 103 27.05 6.00 -17.26
CA TYR A 103 26.78 6.82 -18.44
C TYR A 103 27.81 7.94 -18.48
N HIS A 104 28.56 8.02 -19.58
CA HIS A 104 29.50 9.08 -19.85
C HIS A 104 28.77 10.27 -20.48
N VAL A 105 28.87 11.41 -19.83
CA VAL A 105 28.18 12.63 -20.23
C VAL A 105 29.22 13.67 -20.59
N THR A 106 29.12 14.25 -21.77
CA THR A 106 29.99 15.32 -22.25
C THR A 106 29.14 16.50 -22.67
N PHE A 107 29.34 17.64 -22.01
CA PHE A 107 28.72 18.90 -22.39
C PHE A 107 29.77 19.79 -23.01
N THR A 108 29.51 20.25 -24.25
CA THR A 108 30.45 21.06 -25.06
C THR A 108 29.74 22.33 -25.53
N THR A 109 30.37 23.46 -25.31
CA THR A 109 29.91 24.75 -25.85
C THR A 109 31.05 25.44 -26.59
N PRO A 110 30.72 26.25 -27.62
CA PRO A 110 31.76 26.99 -28.36
C PRO A 110 32.61 27.86 -27.43
N GLY A 111 33.92 27.78 -27.57
CA GLY A 111 34.87 28.60 -26.82
C GLY A 111 35.16 28.14 -25.38
N ALA A 112 34.60 27.02 -24.92
CA ALA A 112 34.90 26.44 -23.61
C ALA A 112 35.46 25.02 -23.73
N ALA A 113 36.24 24.58 -22.73
CA ALA A 113 36.67 23.20 -22.62
C ALA A 113 35.43 22.29 -22.33
N PRO A 114 35.38 21.07 -22.91
CA PRO A 114 34.29 20.14 -22.64
C PRO A 114 34.20 19.79 -21.15
N LEU A 115 33.00 19.86 -20.61
CA LEU A 115 32.69 19.36 -19.26
C LEU A 115 32.27 17.89 -19.36
N THR A 116 33.00 17.02 -18.66
CA THR A 116 32.69 15.58 -18.64
C THR A 116 32.31 15.12 -17.26
N SER A 117 31.37 14.17 -17.18
CA SER A 117 30.99 13.51 -15.94
C SER A 117 30.55 12.07 -16.20
N ILE A 118 30.71 11.23 -15.21
CA ILE A 118 30.13 9.87 -15.21
C ILE A 118 28.98 9.88 -14.22
N VAL A 119 27.80 9.52 -14.68
CA VAL A 119 26.60 9.40 -13.86
C VAL A 119 26.08 7.97 -13.90
N SER A 120 25.51 7.49 -12.79
CA SER A 120 24.86 6.18 -12.72
C SER A 120 23.73 6.21 -11.70
N LEU A 121 22.64 5.51 -12.00
CA LEU A 121 21.68 5.16 -10.96
C LEU A 121 22.32 4.14 -10.00
N PRO A 122 21.94 4.14 -8.72
CA PRO A 122 22.35 3.08 -7.80
C PRO A 122 22.10 1.69 -8.40
N ALA A 123 23.03 0.78 -8.22
CA ALA A 123 22.84 -0.60 -8.63
C ALA A 123 21.63 -1.18 -7.89
N ARG A 124 20.89 -2.08 -8.55
CA ARG A 124 19.83 -2.83 -7.87
C ARG A 124 20.46 -3.66 -6.76
N SER A 125 19.80 -3.69 -5.61
CA SER A 125 20.18 -4.62 -4.54
C SER A 125 20.16 -6.04 -5.08
N THR A 126 21.13 -6.85 -4.72
CA THR A 126 21.15 -8.29 -4.97
C THR A 126 20.77 -9.09 -3.72
N THR A 127 20.61 -8.42 -2.60
CA THR A 127 20.25 -9.03 -1.32
C THR A 127 18.72 -8.96 -1.15
N PRO A 128 18.05 -10.11 -0.97
CA PRO A 128 16.62 -10.12 -0.65
C PRO A 128 16.36 -9.39 0.68
N THR A 129 15.34 -8.54 0.70
CA THR A 129 14.87 -7.82 1.91
C THR A 129 13.36 -7.89 2.07
N THR A 130 12.68 -8.37 1.03
CA THR A 130 11.22 -8.47 1.02
C THR A 130 10.77 -9.73 1.75
N MET A 131 9.75 -9.58 2.60
CA MET A 131 9.13 -10.68 3.34
C MET A 131 7.63 -10.48 3.43
N VAL A 132 6.90 -11.56 3.73
CA VAL A 132 5.52 -11.46 4.20
C VAL A 132 5.55 -10.82 5.58
N ALA A 133 4.90 -9.67 5.71
CA ALA A 133 4.80 -8.93 6.96
C ALA A 133 3.69 -9.49 7.84
N GLU A 134 2.52 -9.80 7.24
CA GLU A 134 1.36 -10.37 7.94
C GLU A 134 0.39 -11.00 6.93
N VAL A 135 -0.43 -11.95 7.41
CA VAL A 135 -1.56 -12.51 6.68
C VAL A 135 -2.84 -12.31 7.48
N TYR A 136 -3.82 -11.69 6.85
CA TYR A 136 -5.16 -11.47 7.44
C TYR A 136 -6.20 -12.42 6.83
N PRO A 137 -7.21 -12.82 7.64
CA PRO A 137 -7.44 -12.47 9.03
C PRO A 137 -6.36 -13.01 9.95
N THR A 138 -6.06 -12.35 11.07
CA THR A 138 -5.14 -12.84 12.10
C THR A 138 -5.83 -13.77 13.11
N ALA A 139 -7.13 -13.95 13.03
CA ALA A 139 -7.90 -14.87 13.85
C ALA A 139 -7.33 -16.29 13.80
N GLU A 140 -7.24 -16.96 14.95
CA GLU A 140 -6.74 -18.35 15.06
C GLU A 140 -7.73 -19.38 14.52
N VAL A 141 -9.02 -19.01 14.55
CA VAL A 141 -10.13 -19.82 14.02
C VAL A 141 -10.82 -19.04 12.92
N VAL A 142 -10.96 -19.63 11.75
CA VAL A 142 -11.68 -19.06 10.61
C VAL A 142 -12.90 -19.92 10.29
N PRO A 143 -14.00 -19.38 9.74
CA PRO A 143 -15.16 -20.17 9.37
C PRO A 143 -14.84 -21.12 8.20
N GLU A 144 -15.58 -22.24 8.12
CA GLU A 144 -15.44 -23.22 7.02
C GLU A 144 -15.71 -22.58 5.64
N ASN A 145 -16.56 -21.56 5.60
CA ASN A 145 -16.87 -20.78 4.40
C ASN A 145 -16.06 -19.47 4.30
N GLN A 146 -14.82 -19.45 4.82
CA GLN A 146 -13.88 -18.32 4.67
C GLN A 146 -13.80 -17.87 3.22
N LEU A 147 -14.01 -16.55 2.98
CA LEU A 147 -14.11 -16.04 1.62
C LEU A 147 -12.74 -15.65 1.03
N ARG A 148 -11.87 -14.98 1.83
CA ARG A 148 -10.60 -14.44 1.32
C ARG A 148 -9.53 -14.31 2.39
N LEU A 149 -8.28 -14.20 1.91
CA LEU A 149 -7.10 -13.90 2.71
C LEU A 149 -6.39 -12.69 2.11
N TYR A 150 -5.69 -11.91 2.93
CA TYR A 150 -4.82 -10.81 2.50
C TYR A 150 -3.40 -11.09 2.94
N ILE A 151 -2.48 -11.18 1.98
CA ILE A 151 -1.04 -11.34 2.24
C ILE A 151 -0.41 -9.97 2.10
N HIS A 152 0.15 -9.46 3.19
CA HIS A 152 0.84 -8.17 3.24
C HIS A 152 2.34 -8.37 3.20
N PHE A 153 3.01 -7.59 2.37
CA PHE A 153 4.46 -7.59 2.21
C PHE A 153 5.02 -6.24 2.71
N ASN A 154 6.28 -6.26 3.15
CA ASN A 154 6.99 -5.04 3.56
C ASN A 154 7.54 -4.22 2.38
N ALA A 155 7.40 -4.70 1.13
CA ALA A 155 7.81 -4.02 -0.09
C ALA A 155 6.94 -4.44 -1.29
N PRO A 156 6.92 -3.66 -2.40
CA PRO A 156 6.15 -3.99 -3.58
C PRO A 156 6.55 -5.32 -4.23
N MET A 157 5.58 -6.13 -4.62
CA MET A 157 5.76 -7.43 -5.26
C MET A 157 5.79 -7.36 -6.79
N GLY A 158 6.41 -8.34 -7.42
CA GLY A 158 6.40 -8.56 -8.86
C GLY A 158 5.00 -8.85 -9.41
N SER A 159 4.82 -8.78 -10.73
CA SER A 159 3.50 -8.64 -11.38
C SER A 159 2.90 -9.90 -11.97
N LYS A 160 3.45 -11.09 -11.74
CA LYS A 160 2.92 -12.29 -12.42
C LYS A 160 2.96 -13.54 -11.53
N GLY A 161 1.87 -14.32 -11.61
CA GLY A 161 1.79 -15.68 -11.08
C GLY A 161 1.76 -15.76 -9.56
N GLY A 162 1.27 -14.72 -8.86
CA GLY A 162 1.26 -14.67 -7.39
C GLY A 162 0.59 -15.87 -6.75
N LEU A 163 -0.53 -16.33 -7.31
CA LEU A 163 -1.27 -17.46 -6.75
C LEU A 163 -0.47 -18.77 -6.76
N SER A 164 0.45 -18.97 -7.72
CA SER A 164 1.30 -20.17 -7.78
C SER A 164 2.34 -20.31 -6.66
N TYR A 165 2.51 -19.25 -5.86
CA TYR A 165 3.38 -19.24 -4.69
C TYR A 165 2.61 -19.35 -3.37
N VAL A 166 1.29 -19.57 -3.43
CA VAL A 166 0.43 -19.65 -2.23
C VAL A 166 -0.18 -21.05 -2.17
N HIS A 167 0.15 -21.79 -1.13
CA HIS A 167 -0.25 -23.17 -0.94
C HIS A 167 -1.03 -23.34 0.35
N LEU A 168 -1.90 -24.33 0.38
CA LEU A 168 -2.66 -24.72 1.58
C LEU A 168 -2.43 -26.20 1.85
N PHE A 169 -1.96 -26.51 3.05
CA PHE A 169 -1.73 -27.89 3.49
C PHE A 169 -2.70 -28.28 4.60
N ALA A 170 -3.25 -29.48 4.51
CA ALA A 170 -4.04 -30.08 5.57
C ALA A 170 -3.15 -30.53 6.75
N GLU A 171 -3.76 -30.92 7.85
CA GLU A 171 -3.08 -31.32 9.08
C GLU A 171 -2.15 -32.54 8.91
N ASP A 172 -2.48 -33.43 7.98
CA ASP A 172 -1.67 -34.59 7.62
C ASP A 172 -0.48 -34.27 6.69
N GLY A 173 -0.35 -33.00 6.30
CA GLY A 173 0.69 -32.51 5.39
C GLY A 173 0.34 -32.66 3.90
N ALA A 174 -0.84 -33.16 3.56
CA ALA A 174 -1.30 -33.21 2.17
C ALA A 174 -1.65 -31.80 1.67
N GLU A 175 -1.23 -31.46 0.47
CA GLU A 175 -1.62 -30.20 -0.18
C GLU A 175 -3.08 -30.30 -0.63
N VAL A 176 -3.86 -29.26 -0.31
CA VAL A 176 -5.25 -29.15 -0.73
C VAL A 176 -5.29 -28.78 -2.22
N ALA A 177 -5.94 -29.60 -3.02
CA ALA A 177 -6.05 -29.36 -4.45
C ALA A 177 -6.95 -28.14 -4.74
N ASP A 178 -6.44 -27.20 -5.52
CA ASP A 178 -7.15 -26.00 -6.02
C ASP A 178 -8.01 -25.28 -4.95
N PRO A 179 -7.43 -24.91 -3.79
CA PRO A 179 -8.21 -24.33 -2.71
C PRO A 179 -8.68 -22.89 -3.04
N PHE A 180 -7.97 -22.23 -3.94
CA PHE A 180 -8.15 -20.82 -4.27
C PHE A 180 -8.71 -20.64 -5.67
N LEU A 181 -9.46 -19.54 -5.84
CA LEU A 181 -10.03 -19.17 -7.12
C LEU A 181 -8.93 -18.73 -8.10
N PRO A 182 -8.71 -19.47 -9.21
CA PRO A 182 -7.78 -19.05 -10.24
C PRO A 182 -8.41 -17.89 -11.04
N LEU A 183 -7.79 -16.73 -10.98
CA LEU A 183 -8.25 -15.54 -11.69
C LEU A 183 -7.16 -15.08 -12.65
N ASP A 184 -7.57 -14.60 -13.84
CA ASP A 184 -6.65 -14.07 -14.84
C ASP A 184 -5.99 -12.76 -14.40
N ALA A 185 -6.59 -12.08 -13.42
CA ALA A 185 -6.09 -10.83 -12.86
C ALA A 185 -5.47 -11.02 -11.47
N GLU A 186 -4.33 -10.38 -11.26
CA GLU A 186 -3.65 -10.32 -9.95
C GLU A 186 -4.31 -9.27 -9.06
N PHE A 187 -4.81 -9.67 -7.90
CA PHE A 187 -5.50 -8.77 -6.95
C PHE A 187 -4.53 -8.12 -5.96
N PHE A 188 -3.67 -7.25 -6.48
CA PHE A 188 -2.87 -6.36 -5.65
C PHE A 188 -3.58 -5.04 -5.37
N ASN A 189 -3.20 -4.37 -4.26
CA ASN A 189 -3.45 -2.95 -4.07
C ASN A 189 -2.53 -2.10 -4.99
N ASP A 190 -2.74 -0.77 -5.02
CA ASP A 190 -2.06 0.14 -5.96
C ASP A 190 -0.53 0.12 -5.81
N ASP A 191 -0.02 0.03 -4.57
CA ASP A 191 1.41 -0.02 -4.26
C ASP A 191 2.00 -1.45 -4.27
N ARG A 192 1.18 -2.47 -4.59
CA ARG A 192 1.55 -3.88 -4.70
C ARG A 192 2.13 -4.51 -3.43
N THR A 193 1.79 -3.96 -2.28
CA THR A 193 2.21 -4.47 -0.96
C THR A 193 1.18 -5.41 -0.31
N ARG A 194 -0.03 -5.51 -0.89
CA ARG A 194 -1.09 -6.41 -0.43
C ARG A 194 -1.62 -7.24 -1.58
N TYR A 195 -1.56 -8.56 -1.46
CA TYR A 195 -2.17 -9.51 -2.38
C TYR A 195 -3.43 -10.12 -1.77
N THR A 196 -4.54 -10.15 -2.52
CA THR A 196 -5.79 -10.76 -2.07
C THR A 196 -5.95 -12.12 -2.72
N VAL A 197 -6.13 -13.15 -1.90
CA VAL A 197 -6.42 -14.53 -2.30
C VAL A 197 -7.86 -14.85 -1.97
N PHE A 198 -8.61 -15.35 -2.91
CA PHE A 198 -9.99 -15.80 -2.71
C PHE A 198 -10.04 -17.31 -2.63
N PHE A 199 -10.74 -17.84 -1.63
CA PHE A 199 -11.22 -19.22 -1.70
C PHE A 199 -12.26 -19.30 -2.83
N ASP A 200 -12.34 -20.45 -3.52
CA ASP A 200 -13.28 -20.58 -4.64
C ASP A 200 -14.73 -20.45 -4.13
N PRO A 201 -15.47 -19.38 -4.52
CA PRO A 201 -16.86 -19.20 -4.09
C PRO A 201 -17.78 -20.34 -4.58
N GLY A 202 -17.44 -21.01 -5.69
CA GLY A 202 -18.13 -22.19 -6.17
C GLY A 202 -18.03 -23.37 -5.22
N ARG A 203 -16.96 -23.44 -4.42
CA ARG A 203 -16.75 -24.44 -3.36
C ARG A 203 -17.22 -23.95 -1.97
N GLN A 204 -17.67 -22.70 -1.86
CA GLN A 204 -18.17 -22.11 -0.62
C GLN A 204 -19.70 -22.08 -0.56
N LYS A 205 -20.37 -21.94 -1.72
CA LYS A 205 -21.84 -21.84 -1.81
C LYS A 205 -22.50 -23.20 -1.88
N ARG A 206 -23.58 -23.41 -1.12
CA ARG A 206 -24.40 -24.63 -1.21
C ARG A 206 -25.14 -24.73 -2.54
N GLY A 207 -25.28 -25.93 -3.06
CA GLY A 207 -26.12 -26.20 -4.24
C GLY A 207 -25.49 -25.90 -5.58
N ILE A 208 -24.18 -25.61 -5.63
CA ILE A 208 -23.44 -25.44 -6.89
C ILE A 208 -22.59 -26.70 -7.20
N ALA A 209 -22.47 -27.05 -8.48
CA ALA A 209 -21.77 -28.24 -8.95
C ALA A 209 -20.36 -28.46 -8.37
N PRO A 210 -19.48 -27.44 -8.26
CA PRO A 210 -18.14 -27.63 -7.68
C PRO A 210 -18.12 -28.16 -6.24
N ILE A 211 -19.08 -27.75 -5.37
CA ILE A 211 -19.22 -28.32 -4.02
C ILE A 211 -19.60 -29.77 -4.05
N ALA A 212 -20.53 -30.15 -4.95
CA ALA A 212 -20.99 -31.53 -5.04
C ALA A 212 -19.86 -32.49 -5.45
N ASP A 213 -18.93 -32.03 -6.28
CA ASP A 213 -17.87 -32.86 -6.85
C ASP A 213 -16.56 -32.84 -6.03
N MET A 214 -16.17 -31.66 -5.49
CA MET A 214 -14.88 -31.48 -4.84
C MET A 214 -14.97 -31.13 -3.33
N GLY A 215 -16.15 -30.80 -2.82
CA GLY A 215 -16.35 -30.33 -1.45
C GLY A 215 -15.77 -28.92 -1.18
N ARG A 216 -15.89 -28.43 0.04
CA ARG A 216 -15.28 -27.17 0.48
C ARG A 216 -13.77 -27.28 0.56
N SER A 217 -13.06 -26.16 0.36
CA SER A 217 -11.60 -26.09 0.51
C SER A 217 -11.14 -26.26 1.95
N LEU A 218 -11.97 -25.86 2.90
CA LEU A 218 -11.78 -25.98 4.34
C LEU A 218 -12.85 -26.90 4.92
N THR A 219 -12.52 -27.60 6.00
CA THR A 219 -13.45 -28.51 6.70
C THR A 219 -13.46 -28.17 8.18
N GLU A 220 -14.65 -27.98 8.76
CA GLU A 220 -14.85 -27.73 10.19
C GLU A 220 -14.09 -28.73 11.06
N GLY A 221 -13.48 -28.25 12.13
CA GLY A 221 -12.73 -29.03 13.12
C GLY A 221 -11.30 -29.36 12.72
N LYS A 222 -10.90 -29.14 11.44
CA LYS A 222 -9.53 -29.41 10.97
C LYS A 222 -8.64 -28.19 11.08
N SER A 223 -7.33 -28.43 11.05
CA SER A 223 -6.29 -27.39 10.98
C SER A 223 -5.67 -27.38 9.60
N TYR A 224 -5.28 -26.20 9.16
CA TYR A 224 -4.61 -25.99 7.87
C TYR A 224 -3.41 -25.07 8.04
N THR A 225 -2.40 -25.27 7.19
CA THR A 225 -1.22 -24.41 7.13
C THR A 225 -1.17 -23.71 5.77
N LEU A 226 -1.30 -22.39 5.77
CA LEU A 226 -1.00 -21.55 4.62
C LEU A 226 0.51 -21.41 4.50
N VAL A 227 1.01 -21.57 3.29
CA VAL A 227 2.43 -21.41 2.96
C VAL A 227 2.56 -20.40 1.83
N VAL A 228 3.48 -19.43 1.99
CA VAL A 228 3.89 -18.53 0.91
C VAL A 228 5.34 -18.81 0.60
N ASP A 229 5.65 -19.19 -0.64
CA ASP A 229 6.97 -19.62 -1.05
C ASP A 229 7.98 -18.48 -1.08
N ALA A 230 9.22 -18.79 -0.70
CA ALA A 230 10.32 -17.84 -0.74
C ALA A 230 10.69 -17.42 -2.19
N GLU A 231 10.41 -18.26 -3.17
CA GLU A 231 10.71 -18.03 -4.60
C GLU A 231 9.86 -16.92 -5.22
N TRP A 232 8.78 -16.47 -4.56
CA TRP A 232 7.99 -15.34 -5.03
C TRP A 232 8.84 -14.08 -5.09
N ARG A 233 8.86 -13.45 -6.26
CA ARG A 233 9.75 -12.33 -6.53
C ARG A 233 9.09 -11.00 -6.26
N ASP A 234 9.85 -10.10 -5.65
CA ASP A 234 9.46 -8.71 -5.40
C ASP A 234 9.52 -7.84 -6.67
N GLY A 235 9.20 -6.56 -6.54
CA GLY A 235 9.26 -5.56 -7.62
C GLY A 235 10.66 -5.37 -8.22
N ASN A 236 11.72 -5.77 -7.53
CA ASN A 236 13.10 -5.77 -8.01
C ASN A 236 13.51 -7.10 -8.65
N GLY A 237 12.64 -8.10 -8.64
CA GLY A 237 12.91 -9.43 -9.16
C GLY A 237 13.69 -10.34 -8.20
N LEU A 238 13.84 -9.95 -6.92
CA LEU A 238 14.50 -10.75 -5.88
C LEU A 238 13.47 -11.63 -5.16
N PRO A 239 13.85 -12.84 -4.69
CA PRO A 239 12.98 -13.71 -3.92
C PRO A 239 12.68 -13.10 -2.54
N LEU A 240 11.69 -13.63 -1.83
CA LEU A 240 11.47 -13.30 -0.42
C LEU A 240 12.67 -13.79 0.42
N THR A 241 12.87 -13.16 1.57
CA THR A 241 13.95 -13.53 2.50
C THR A 241 13.79 -14.94 3.07
N GLN A 242 12.56 -15.42 3.18
CA GLN A 242 12.19 -16.72 3.69
C GLN A 242 10.77 -17.10 3.31
N GLN A 243 10.47 -18.39 3.37
CA GLN A 243 9.11 -18.91 3.28
C GLN A 243 8.30 -18.43 4.50
N PHE A 244 7.04 -18.07 4.27
CA PHE A 244 6.10 -17.77 5.36
C PHE A 244 5.16 -18.94 5.60
N LYS A 245 4.86 -19.23 6.86
CA LYS A 245 3.90 -20.27 7.25
C LYS A 245 2.98 -19.77 8.34
N ARG A 246 1.70 -20.08 8.21
CA ARG A 246 0.70 -19.81 9.23
C ARG A 246 -0.29 -20.95 9.33
N THR A 247 -0.45 -21.48 10.53
CA THR A 247 -1.47 -22.49 10.83
C THR A 247 -2.68 -21.84 11.46
N PHE A 248 -3.88 -22.27 11.06
CA PHE A 248 -5.17 -21.85 11.62
C PHE A 248 -6.11 -23.03 11.72
N LYS A 249 -7.11 -22.91 12.61
CA LYS A 249 -8.15 -23.90 12.79
C LYS A 249 -9.43 -23.47 12.07
N VAL A 250 -10.22 -24.42 11.60
CA VAL A 250 -11.49 -24.18 10.93
C VAL A 250 -12.63 -24.43 11.90
N GLY A 251 -13.45 -23.42 12.12
CA GLY A 251 -14.72 -23.47 12.86
C GLY A 251 -15.91 -23.80 11.95
N PRO A 252 -17.12 -23.80 12.51
CA PRO A 252 -18.33 -24.01 11.73
C PRO A 252 -18.50 -22.91 10.65
N PRO A 253 -19.28 -23.17 9.59
CA PRO A 253 -19.61 -22.16 8.62
C PRO A 253 -20.42 -21.02 9.27
N ASP A 254 -20.15 -19.79 8.87
CA ASP A 254 -20.90 -18.62 9.30
C ASP A 254 -21.87 -18.19 8.21
N GLU A 255 -23.17 -18.32 8.50
CA GLU A 255 -24.27 -17.97 7.60
C GLU A 255 -25.15 -16.85 8.20
N HIS A 256 -24.63 -16.10 9.20
CA HIS A 256 -25.39 -15.10 9.92
C HIS A 256 -25.08 -13.69 9.43
N PRO A 257 -26.09 -12.86 9.12
CA PRO A 257 -25.87 -11.46 8.80
C PRO A 257 -25.22 -10.70 9.95
N LEU A 258 -24.37 -9.73 9.64
CA LEU A 258 -23.84 -8.80 10.62
C LEU A 258 -24.97 -8.00 11.27
N ASP A 259 -24.98 -7.92 12.60
CA ASP A 259 -25.93 -7.10 13.37
C ASP A 259 -25.21 -6.03 14.19
N PRO A 260 -25.20 -4.76 13.74
CA PRO A 260 -24.55 -3.67 14.47
C PRO A 260 -25.08 -3.43 15.89
N ARG A 261 -26.28 -3.95 16.24
CA ARG A 261 -26.83 -3.85 17.60
C ARG A 261 -26.06 -4.69 18.63
N THR A 262 -25.28 -5.66 18.16
CA THR A 262 -24.42 -6.50 19.01
C THR A 262 -23.06 -5.88 19.28
N TRP A 263 -22.70 -4.82 18.56
CA TRP A 263 -21.40 -4.17 18.67
C TRP A 263 -21.28 -3.37 19.98
N LYS A 264 -20.13 -3.48 20.63
CA LYS A 264 -19.85 -2.75 21.88
C LYS A 264 -19.04 -1.50 21.56
N ILE A 265 -19.68 -0.35 21.70
CA ILE A 265 -19.06 0.95 21.45
C ILE A 265 -18.53 1.51 22.77
N ALA A 266 -17.25 1.90 22.81
CA ALA A 266 -16.62 2.58 23.93
C ALA A 266 -16.30 4.03 23.53
N PRO A 267 -17.20 5.00 23.82
CA PRO A 267 -16.97 6.40 23.47
C PRO A 267 -15.84 6.99 24.32
N PRO A 268 -14.96 7.81 23.71
CA PRO A 268 -13.90 8.52 24.44
C PRO A 268 -14.45 9.72 25.22
N ALA A 269 -13.63 10.28 26.12
CA ALA A 269 -13.97 11.48 26.86
C ALA A 269 -13.90 12.73 25.99
N SER A 270 -14.83 13.68 26.20
CA SER A 270 -14.79 15.00 25.58
C SER A 270 -13.49 15.77 25.92
N GLY A 271 -12.99 16.56 24.98
CA GLY A 271 -11.75 17.32 25.12
C GLY A 271 -10.47 16.51 24.89
N THR A 272 -10.56 15.23 24.59
CA THR A 272 -9.41 14.35 24.33
C THR A 272 -9.34 13.93 22.86
N ARG A 273 -8.21 13.36 22.46
CA ARG A 273 -8.02 12.64 21.18
C ARG A 273 -7.95 11.13 21.38
N ALA A 274 -8.46 10.63 22.52
CA ALA A 274 -8.51 9.18 22.75
C ALA A 274 -9.33 8.49 21.65
N ALA A 275 -8.97 7.26 21.33
CA ALA A 275 -9.66 6.51 20.29
C ALA A 275 -11.10 6.16 20.70
N LEU A 276 -12.04 6.32 19.78
CA LEU A 276 -13.31 5.60 19.80
C LEU A 276 -13.02 4.14 19.48
N THR A 277 -13.48 3.21 20.30
CA THR A 277 -13.28 1.77 20.05
C THR A 277 -14.63 1.09 19.88
N VAL A 278 -14.71 0.22 18.89
CA VAL A 278 -15.85 -0.68 18.64
C VAL A 278 -15.35 -2.11 18.73
N ALA A 279 -15.96 -2.93 19.57
CA ALA A 279 -15.66 -4.35 19.67
C ALA A 279 -16.80 -5.15 19.01
N PHE A 280 -16.42 -6.11 18.18
CA PHE A 280 -17.32 -7.00 17.44
C PHE A 280 -17.44 -8.36 18.14
N PRO A 281 -18.58 -9.05 18.02
CA PRO A 281 -18.74 -10.40 18.59
C PRO A 281 -17.92 -11.47 17.83
N GLU A 282 -17.54 -11.17 16.59
CA GLU A 282 -16.83 -12.05 15.68
C GLU A 282 -15.83 -11.26 14.83
N PRO A 283 -14.82 -11.92 14.23
CA PRO A 283 -13.88 -11.26 13.34
C PRO A 283 -14.54 -10.71 12.08
N LEU A 284 -14.22 -9.48 11.70
CA LEU A 284 -14.65 -8.88 10.42
C LEU A 284 -13.53 -8.85 9.40
N ASP A 285 -13.88 -8.62 8.14
CA ASP A 285 -12.90 -8.53 7.06
C ASP A 285 -11.91 -7.38 7.28
N HIS A 286 -10.63 -7.70 7.41
CA HIS A 286 -9.56 -6.74 7.70
C HIS A 286 -9.51 -5.59 6.69
N GLY A 287 -9.54 -5.91 5.40
CA GLY A 287 -9.45 -4.92 4.34
C GLY A 287 -10.65 -3.98 4.29
N LEU A 288 -11.83 -4.48 4.69
CA LEU A 288 -13.06 -3.68 4.76
C LEU A 288 -13.13 -2.85 6.04
N LEU A 289 -12.66 -3.35 7.18
CA LEU A 289 -12.56 -2.57 8.42
C LEU A 289 -11.74 -1.28 8.24
N LEU A 290 -10.75 -1.28 7.37
CA LEU A 290 -9.92 -0.10 7.10
C LEU A 290 -10.63 0.98 6.28
N ARG A 291 -11.74 0.67 5.58
CA ARG A 291 -12.38 1.58 4.61
C ARG A 291 -13.90 1.63 4.64
N ALA A 292 -14.56 0.61 5.20
CA ALA A 292 -16.02 0.52 5.23
C ALA A 292 -16.65 1.04 6.53
N LEU A 293 -15.83 1.50 7.48
CA LEU A 293 -16.26 2.19 8.69
C LEU A 293 -15.71 3.61 8.76
N GLY A 294 -16.49 4.52 9.28
CA GLY A 294 -16.10 5.91 9.52
C GLY A 294 -16.90 6.55 10.63
N VAL A 295 -16.60 7.80 10.94
CA VAL A 295 -17.32 8.58 11.95
C VAL A 295 -17.88 9.86 11.35
N LEU A 296 -19.15 10.13 11.63
CA LEU A 296 -19.79 11.42 11.33
C LEU A 296 -19.90 12.26 12.60
N SER A 297 -19.55 13.52 12.47
CA SER A 297 -19.75 14.55 13.51
C SER A 297 -21.24 14.85 13.76
N PRO A 298 -21.60 15.59 14.81
CA PRO A 298 -23.00 15.96 15.10
C PRO A 298 -23.70 16.74 13.97
N ASP A 299 -22.95 17.44 13.11
CA ASP A 299 -23.45 18.12 11.92
C ASP A 299 -23.51 17.22 10.67
N GLY A 300 -23.26 15.91 10.82
CA GLY A 300 -23.39 14.91 9.75
C GLY A 300 -22.21 14.86 8.78
N LYS A 301 -21.10 15.54 9.05
CA LYS A 301 -19.92 15.55 8.17
C LYS A 301 -18.93 14.44 8.57
N PRO A 302 -18.21 13.85 7.60
CA PRO A 302 -17.13 12.92 7.89
C PRO A 302 -16.07 13.54 8.81
N LEU A 303 -15.74 12.86 9.89
CA LEU A 303 -14.69 13.29 10.82
C LEU A 303 -13.33 12.78 10.33
N PRO A 304 -12.34 13.65 10.14
CA PRO A 304 -11.01 13.21 9.77
C PRO A 304 -10.29 12.55 10.96
N GLY A 305 -9.63 11.41 10.69
CA GLY A 305 -8.95 10.65 11.73
C GLY A 305 -8.17 9.46 11.17
N THR A 306 -7.58 8.68 12.06
CA THR A 306 -6.82 7.48 11.74
C THR A 306 -7.56 6.25 12.27
N VAL A 307 -7.67 5.23 11.42
CA VAL A 307 -8.27 3.93 11.74
C VAL A 307 -7.18 2.93 12.09
N THR A 308 -7.42 2.10 13.10
CA THR A 308 -6.62 0.91 13.41
C THR A 308 -7.55 -0.27 13.66
N VAL A 309 -7.12 -1.45 13.23
CA VAL A 309 -7.80 -2.73 13.47
C VAL A 309 -7.02 -3.48 14.53
N GLY A 310 -7.71 -4.00 15.53
CA GLY A 310 -7.08 -4.74 16.63
C GLY A 310 -6.87 -6.21 16.30
N THR A 311 -6.30 -6.94 17.26
CA THR A 311 -5.98 -8.35 17.15
C THR A 311 -7.20 -9.18 16.78
N HIS A 312 -7.02 -10.13 15.88
CA HIS A 312 -8.04 -11.05 15.38
C HIS A 312 -9.24 -10.37 14.70
N GLU A 313 -9.05 -9.09 14.25
CA GLU A 313 -10.11 -8.30 13.59
C GLU A 313 -11.40 -8.15 14.44
N LEU A 314 -11.27 -8.28 15.77
CA LEU A 314 -12.38 -8.17 16.75
C LEU A 314 -12.63 -6.76 17.22
N THR A 315 -11.76 -5.81 16.88
CA THR A 315 -11.92 -4.41 17.29
C THR A 315 -11.52 -3.46 16.15
N TRP A 316 -12.26 -2.35 16.11
CA TRP A 316 -11.95 -1.20 15.25
C TRP A 316 -11.81 0.04 16.12
N SER A 317 -10.80 0.83 15.89
CA SER A 317 -10.55 2.05 16.64
C SER A 317 -10.34 3.23 15.70
N PHE A 318 -10.93 4.36 16.08
CA PHE A 318 -10.82 5.61 15.32
C PHE A 318 -10.26 6.72 16.22
N THR A 319 -9.12 7.28 15.84
CA THR A 319 -8.48 8.42 16.52
C THR A 319 -8.67 9.69 15.70
N PRO A 320 -9.42 10.71 16.20
CA PRO A 320 -9.70 11.91 15.44
C PRO A 320 -8.47 12.82 15.33
N GLN A 321 -8.42 13.65 14.29
CA GLN A 321 -7.38 14.68 14.16
C GLN A 321 -7.49 15.79 15.20
N SER A 322 -8.72 16.15 15.59
CA SER A 322 -9.01 17.18 16.61
C SER A 322 -9.65 16.55 17.83
N PRO A 323 -9.53 17.14 19.03
CA PRO A 323 -10.19 16.63 20.23
C PRO A 323 -11.70 16.50 20.04
N TRP A 324 -12.29 15.45 20.65
CA TRP A 324 -13.74 15.25 20.67
C TRP A 324 -14.45 16.39 21.37
N THR A 325 -15.58 16.79 20.84
CA THR A 325 -16.52 17.70 21.51
C THR A 325 -17.72 16.92 22.04
N ALA A 326 -18.36 17.41 23.09
CA ALA A 326 -19.60 16.78 23.57
C ALA A 326 -20.67 16.88 22.48
N GLY A 327 -21.42 15.79 22.25
CA GLY A 327 -22.47 15.73 21.23
C GLY A 327 -22.81 14.31 20.79
N ALA A 328 -23.83 14.22 19.93
CA ALA A 328 -24.28 12.99 19.31
C ALA A 328 -23.55 12.76 17.98
N TYR A 329 -22.83 11.68 17.90
CA TYR A 329 -22.07 11.23 16.73
C TYR A 329 -22.70 9.98 16.12
N ASN A 330 -22.29 9.62 14.92
CA ASN A 330 -22.64 8.34 14.32
C ASN A 330 -21.38 7.63 13.80
N ILE A 331 -21.30 6.33 14.04
CA ILE A 331 -20.46 5.46 13.22
C ILE A 331 -21.24 5.20 11.94
N VAL A 332 -20.62 5.37 10.79
CA VAL A 332 -21.16 4.98 9.50
C VAL A 332 -20.55 3.65 9.09
N ALA A 333 -21.38 2.64 8.85
CA ALA A 333 -20.97 1.37 8.27
C ALA A 333 -21.55 1.29 6.85
N PHE A 334 -20.65 1.21 5.85
CA PHE A 334 -21.08 1.07 4.46
C PHE A 334 -21.52 -0.36 4.17
N ALA A 335 -22.47 -0.52 3.25
CA ALA A 335 -23.07 -1.82 2.89
C ALA A 335 -22.07 -2.87 2.39
N MET A 336 -20.87 -2.44 2.00
CA MET A 336 -19.77 -3.33 1.61
C MET A 336 -19.04 -4.00 2.78
N LEU A 337 -19.32 -3.63 4.03
CA LEU A 337 -18.68 -4.25 5.20
C LEU A 337 -19.12 -5.71 5.31
N GLU A 338 -18.16 -6.60 5.44
CA GLU A 338 -18.35 -8.04 5.53
C GLU A 338 -17.59 -8.63 6.71
N ASP A 339 -18.03 -9.80 7.17
CA ASP A 339 -17.24 -10.70 8.00
C ASP A 339 -16.27 -11.56 7.15
N LEU A 340 -15.69 -12.58 7.77
CA LEU A 340 -14.77 -13.50 7.11
C LEU A 340 -15.45 -14.40 6.08
N ALA A 341 -16.73 -14.68 6.22
CA ALA A 341 -17.54 -15.50 5.33
C ALA A 341 -18.19 -14.70 4.19
N GLY A 342 -18.12 -13.35 4.26
CA GLY A 342 -18.73 -12.45 3.28
C GLY A 342 -20.16 -12.04 3.62
N ASN A 343 -20.65 -12.32 4.84
CA ASN A 343 -21.93 -11.85 5.28
C ASN A 343 -21.89 -10.34 5.54
N ARG A 344 -22.99 -9.65 5.22
CA ARG A 344 -23.15 -8.20 5.33
C ARG A 344 -24.16 -7.81 6.40
N ILE A 345 -24.25 -6.53 6.70
CA ILE A 345 -25.27 -6.03 7.60
C ILE A 345 -26.66 -6.36 7.02
N GLY A 346 -27.41 -7.15 7.78
CA GLY A 346 -28.77 -7.57 7.41
C GLY A 346 -28.86 -8.62 6.31
N ARG A 347 -27.73 -9.17 5.81
CA ARG A 347 -27.71 -10.14 4.71
C ARG A 347 -26.58 -11.16 4.85
N ALA A 348 -26.94 -12.44 4.84
CA ALA A 348 -25.99 -13.53 4.71
C ALA A 348 -25.50 -13.69 3.26
N PHE A 349 -24.26 -14.14 3.07
CA PHE A 349 -23.65 -14.31 1.75
C PHE A 349 -24.31 -15.41 0.90
N GLU A 350 -24.84 -16.45 1.55
CA GLU A 350 -25.44 -17.62 0.89
C GLU A 350 -26.94 -17.51 0.62
N VAL A 351 -27.58 -16.35 0.87
CA VAL A 351 -29.00 -16.19 0.56
C VAL A 351 -29.24 -16.36 -0.93
N ASP A 352 -30.07 -17.36 -1.25
CA ASP A 352 -30.41 -17.74 -2.61
C ASP A 352 -31.02 -16.56 -3.36
N GLN A 353 -30.45 -16.19 -4.51
CA GLN A 353 -30.93 -15.04 -5.30
C GLN A 353 -32.33 -15.27 -5.88
N PHE A 354 -32.84 -16.51 -5.81
CA PHE A 354 -34.16 -16.89 -6.33
C PHE A 354 -35.31 -16.54 -5.37
N ASP A 355 -35.05 -16.35 -4.07
CA ASP A 355 -36.06 -15.96 -3.08
C ASP A 355 -36.25 -14.44 -2.95
N ARG A 356 -35.75 -13.66 -3.90
CA ARG A 356 -35.94 -12.19 -3.92
C ARG A 356 -37.38 -11.80 -4.23
N THR A 357 -38.26 -11.81 -3.26
CA THR A 357 -39.57 -11.16 -3.32
C THR A 357 -39.55 -9.70 -2.87
N ASP A 358 -38.52 -9.24 -2.15
CA ASP A 358 -38.40 -7.85 -1.70
C ASP A 358 -37.29 -7.09 -2.44
N LYS A 359 -37.69 -6.22 -3.37
CA LYS A 359 -36.86 -5.24 -4.06
C LYS A 359 -36.68 -3.92 -3.24
N SER A 360 -36.65 -3.98 -1.93
CA SER A 360 -36.27 -2.78 -1.16
C SER A 360 -34.78 -2.53 -1.41
N ALA A 361 -34.42 -1.37 -1.96
CA ALA A 361 -33.03 -0.97 -2.13
C ALA A 361 -32.36 -1.01 -0.74
N GLU A 362 -31.36 -1.87 -0.60
CA GLU A 362 -30.57 -1.92 0.64
C GLU A 362 -29.96 -0.53 0.89
N PRO A 363 -29.99 0.00 2.12
CA PRO A 363 -29.38 1.28 2.41
C PRO A 363 -27.86 1.19 2.12
N GLU A 364 -27.32 2.14 1.37
CA GLU A 364 -25.87 2.20 1.07
C GLU A 364 -25.01 2.23 2.34
N LYS A 365 -25.59 2.65 3.47
CA LYS A 365 -24.92 2.79 4.76
C LYS A 365 -25.90 2.63 5.92
N THR A 366 -25.38 2.10 7.02
CA THR A 366 -26.04 2.04 8.33
C THR A 366 -25.41 3.05 9.27
N LEU A 367 -26.24 3.81 10.01
CA LEU A 367 -25.79 4.76 11.02
C LEU A 367 -25.99 4.17 12.41
N ILE A 368 -24.92 4.19 13.22
CA ILE A 368 -24.89 3.63 14.56
C ILE A 368 -24.58 4.79 15.51
N PRO A 369 -25.58 5.28 16.27
CA PRO A 369 -25.41 6.47 17.11
C PRO A 369 -24.59 6.17 18.37
N PHE A 370 -23.78 7.14 18.78
CA PHE A 370 -23.12 7.15 20.08
C PHE A 370 -23.01 8.58 20.63
N LEU A 371 -22.82 8.72 21.93
CA LEU A 371 -22.78 10.00 22.62
C LEU A 371 -21.42 10.25 23.24
N ILE A 372 -20.87 11.43 23.00
CA ILE A 372 -19.72 11.97 23.75
C ILE A 372 -20.27 12.87 24.85
N SER A 373 -20.14 12.44 26.11
CA SER A 373 -20.60 13.19 27.28
C SER A 373 -19.72 14.38 27.59
N SER A 374 -20.28 15.47 28.13
CA SER A 374 -19.47 16.58 28.65
C SER A 374 -18.76 16.16 29.94
N SER A 375 -17.53 16.64 30.15
CA SER A 375 -16.70 16.35 31.35
C SER A 375 -17.36 16.69 32.69
N SER A 376 -18.44 17.49 32.67
CA SER A 376 -19.23 17.83 33.85
C SER A 376 -20.28 16.77 34.23
N GLN A 377 -20.74 15.94 33.31
CA GLN A 377 -21.70 14.85 33.59
C GLN A 377 -21.01 13.62 34.20
N GLU A 378 -19.81 13.28 33.77
CA GLU A 378 -19.05 12.14 34.31
C GLU A 378 -18.72 12.25 35.82
N LYS A 379 -18.62 13.48 36.34
CA LYS A 379 -18.43 13.74 37.77
C LYS A 379 -19.70 13.55 38.61
N ARG A 380 -20.88 13.54 38.00
CA ARG A 380 -22.17 13.35 38.71
C ARG A 380 -22.58 11.89 38.86
N GLU A 381 -22.15 11.03 37.92
CA GLU A 381 -22.49 9.58 37.96
C GLU A 381 -21.54 8.76 38.84
N ARG A 382 -20.38 9.36 39.24
CA ARG A 382 -19.42 8.73 40.18
C ARG A 382 -19.59 9.17 41.65
N LYS A 383 -20.63 9.93 41.97
CA LYS A 383 -21.03 10.31 43.35
C LYS A 383 -22.36 9.65 43.71
#